data_af16f41ac9556f2583d19a72b1b06ab5
#
_entry.id   af16f41ac9556f2583d19a72b1b06ab5
#
_cell.length_a   1.000
_cell.length_b   1.000
_cell.length_c   1.000
_cell.angle_alpha   90.00
_cell.angle_beta   90.00
_cell.angle_gamma   90.00
#
_symmetry.space_group_name_H-M   'P 1'
#
loop_
_entity.id
_entity.type
_entity.pdbx_description
1 polymer ?
#
loop_
_entity_poly.entity_id
_entity_poly.type
_entity_poly.pdbx_seq_one_letter_code
_entity_poly.pdbx_strand_id
1 'polypeptide(L)'
;MEKAKVLLLYTDMYYLIKQVYPFGLDLIANYLRQYGHHVTVEYPFLPDPDPATNLLNILEADRPEFVGLGIRNLDTCLSCEPYGDYVGNDFKTFYFLPEIKKIVDLLKKHLPGVPVIAGGGGFTISPQAILKYLGLEYGVAGEGEESFRQFIEAFPDREKVTLISGLAYIDGDYRVNPRETYCFTDGALPDTREEKFRFAFETTGLPLQVKRGCNQKCGYCVEPIIERGRIVFREMDRVIEEMKVISQLDDNIREIFFVDTEFNLPDLTHCSQLIEGIIEEGLHERFGFTSQFLPRPFDSYFAGLLAEAGFSIILTCDSFSDKVLKRNHISYSQRDIQNTLELCEKNEIPCTLSMIFGLPGETHETVNHSIEQMKRYSPGFLRRYEYTVGGRIYQGTRLCREVEKGEHAAHLYGIRSEGYIAPYYFCAPESPFKLKQYIEKGLGYAIAYENRYDEITTRSLAIAYMADQGRWKEVVWKFMENDLPACSRIYDYLFRKLTGAGRIDEARVISENLLSAIQEDKKGDDYRDQVGLIRFYLSCLG
;
A
#
# COMPACT_ATOMS: atom_id res chain seq x y z
N MET A 1 10.62 -33.10 -5.81
CA MET A 1 11.33 -31.81 -5.98
C MET A 1 12.07 -31.48 -4.70
N GLU A 2 13.29 -31.00 -4.80
CA GLU A 2 14.02 -30.50 -3.61
C GLU A 2 13.32 -29.25 -3.09
N LYS A 3 13.18 -29.18 -1.77
CA LYS A 3 12.59 -28.04 -1.06
C LYS A 3 13.61 -26.92 -0.99
N ALA A 4 13.34 -25.81 -1.64
CA ALA A 4 14.24 -24.66 -1.64
C ALA A 4 13.94 -23.69 -0.47
N LYS A 5 14.98 -22.99 -0.02
CA LYS A 5 14.88 -21.84 0.88
C LYS A 5 14.74 -20.55 0.08
N VAL A 6 13.65 -19.86 0.27
CA VAL A 6 13.28 -18.65 -0.48
C VAL A 6 13.13 -17.47 0.48
N LEU A 7 13.88 -16.42 0.25
CA LEU A 7 13.73 -15.14 0.95
C LEU A 7 12.98 -14.16 0.06
N LEU A 8 11.85 -13.66 0.53
CA LEU A 8 11.11 -12.57 -0.10
C LEU A 8 11.37 -11.27 0.65
N LEU A 9 11.89 -10.27 -0.06
CA LEU A 9 12.16 -8.95 0.51
C LEU A 9 11.06 -7.97 0.10
N TYR A 10 10.37 -7.42 1.09
CA TYR A 10 9.46 -6.32 0.90
C TYR A 10 10.27 -5.04 0.75
N THR A 11 10.21 -4.41 -0.43
CA THR A 11 11.06 -3.26 -0.76
C THR A 11 10.28 -1.95 -0.87
N ASP A 12 9.00 -1.97 -0.52
CA ASP A 12 8.16 -0.76 -0.54
C ASP A 12 8.43 0.11 0.68
N MET A 13 9.19 1.17 0.50
CA MET A 13 9.44 2.16 1.55
C MET A 13 8.17 2.92 2.00
N TYR A 14 7.06 2.75 1.27
CA TYR A 14 5.75 3.22 1.69
C TYR A 14 5.33 2.65 3.05
N TYR A 15 5.82 1.47 3.40
CA TYR A 15 5.62 0.87 4.71
C TYR A 15 6.10 1.76 5.88
N LEU A 16 7.12 2.58 5.67
CA LEU A 16 7.60 3.56 6.65
C LEU A 16 6.68 4.80 6.76
N ILE A 17 5.83 5.04 5.78
CA ILE A 17 4.95 6.21 5.68
C ILE A 17 3.53 5.83 6.08
N LYS A 18 3.04 4.76 5.49
CA LYS A 18 1.71 4.19 5.71
C LYS A 18 1.88 2.68 5.78
N GLN A 19 1.69 2.08 6.93
CA GLN A 19 1.97 0.68 7.21
C GLN A 19 1.06 -0.24 6.37
N VAL A 20 1.38 -0.38 5.08
CA VAL A 20 0.66 -1.26 4.17
C VAL A 20 1.24 -2.67 4.23
N TYR A 21 0.43 -3.63 4.59
CA TYR A 21 0.83 -5.03 4.65
C TYR A 21 1.34 -5.53 3.28
N PRO A 22 2.41 -6.34 3.22
CA PRO A 22 2.99 -6.85 1.97
C PRO A 22 2.15 -7.99 1.36
N PHE A 23 0.85 -7.75 1.12
CA PHE A 23 -0.13 -8.75 0.72
C PHE A 23 0.29 -9.58 -0.50
N GLY A 24 0.82 -8.94 -1.55
CA GLY A 24 1.28 -9.66 -2.74
C GLY A 24 2.46 -10.61 -2.48
N LEU A 25 3.38 -10.26 -1.57
CA LEU A 25 4.47 -11.16 -1.17
C LEU A 25 3.96 -12.30 -0.28
N ASP A 26 3.01 -12.02 0.60
CA ASP A 26 2.37 -13.02 1.43
C ASP A 26 1.64 -14.07 0.59
N LEU A 27 0.91 -13.65 -0.45
CA LEU A 27 0.29 -14.57 -1.41
C LEU A 27 1.33 -15.47 -2.09
N ILE A 28 2.44 -14.90 -2.56
CA ILE A 28 3.54 -15.67 -3.17
C ILE A 28 4.15 -16.62 -2.14
N ALA A 29 4.40 -16.16 -0.91
CA ALA A 29 4.96 -16.99 0.15
C ALA A 29 4.07 -18.20 0.45
N ASN A 30 2.78 -17.97 0.67
CA ASN A 30 1.83 -19.04 0.96
C ASN A 30 1.68 -20.00 -0.23
N TYR A 31 1.65 -19.48 -1.46
CA TYR A 31 1.64 -20.30 -2.65
C TYR A 31 2.86 -21.24 -2.74
N LEU A 32 4.06 -20.73 -2.55
CA LEU A 32 5.29 -21.51 -2.57
C LEU A 32 5.36 -22.53 -1.41
N ARG A 33 4.87 -22.16 -0.21
CA ARG A 33 4.78 -23.06 0.95
C ARG A 33 3.92 -24.29 0.68
N GLN A 34 2.82 -24.15 -0.10
CA GLN A 34 1.97 -25.28 -0.51
C GLN A 34 2.73 -26.31 -1.36
N TYR A 35 3.75 -25.86 -2.11
CA TYR A 35 4.64 -26.76 -2.85
C TYR A 35 5.83 -27.27 -2.01
N GLY A 36 5.83 -26.93 -0.71
CA GLY A 36 6.78 -27.43 0.27
C GLY A 36 8.09 -26.64 0.38
N HIS A 37 8.20 -25.47 -0.25
CA HIS A 37 9.34 -24.58 -0.08
C HIS A 37 9.35 -23.93 1.31
N HIS A 38 10.54 -23.62 1.82
CA HIS A 38 10.71 -22.82 3.04
C HIS A 38 10.81 -21.36 2.64
N VAL A 39 9.79 -20.56 2.98
CA VAL A 39 9.71 -19.17 2.56
C VAL A 39 9.65 -18.24 3.76
N THR A 40 10.53 -17.27 3.78
CA THR A 40 10.52 -16.14 4.73
C THR A 40 10.21 -14.84 3.99
N VAL A 41 9.46 -13.94 4.64
CA VAL A 41 9.18 -12.59 4.14
C VAL A 41 9.80 -11.61 5.11
N GLU A 42 10.69 -10.72 4.63
CA GLU A 42 11.46 -9.80 5.47
C GLU A 42 11.42 -8.36 4.95
N TYR A 43 11.62 -7.40 5.85
CA TYR A 43 11.67 -5.97 5.56
C TYR A 43 13.00 -5.37 6.03
N PRO A 44 13.97 -5.09 5.13
CA PRO A 44 15.28 -4.63 5.52
C PRO A 44 15.36 -3.11 5.82
N PHE A 45 14.38 -2.30 5.40
CA PHE A 45 14.47 -0.83 5.42
C PHE A 45 14.17 -0.17 6.77
N LEU A 46 14.07 -0.92 7.84
CA LEU A 46 13.98 -0.31 9.16
C LEU A 46 15.26 0.50 9.47
N PRO A 47 15.12 1.69 10.06
CA PRO A 47 16.26 2.56 10.33
C PRO A 47 17.16 2.07 11.46
N ASP A 48 16.75 1.08 12.24
CA ASP A 48 17.45 0.57 13.41
C ASP A 48 17.82 -0.91 13.25
N PRO A 49 19.10 -1.28 13.26
CA PRO A 49 20.26 -0.38 13.32
C PRO A 49 20.45 0.46 12.03
N ASP A 50 20.28 -0.11 10.87
CA ASP A 50 20.24 0.49 9.51
C ASP A 50 19.88 -0.59 8.48
N PRO A 51 19.42 -0.24 7.28
CA PRO A 51 18.99 -1.21 6.27
C PRO A 51 20.06 -2.22 5.85
N ALA A 52 21.34 -1.83 5.82
CA ALA A 52 22.42 -2.72 5.41
C ALA A 52 22.68 -3.78 6.49
N THR A 53 22.77 -3.36 7.75
CA THR A 53 22.94 -4.26 8.90
C THR A 53 21.72 -5.18 9.06
N ASN A 54 20.51 -4.65 8.90
CA ASN A 54 19.29 -5.45 8.94
C ASN A 54 19.30 -6.55 7.88
N LEU A 55 19.66 -6.20 6.64
CA LEU A 55 19.79 -7.20 5.59
C LEU A 55 20.82 -8.28 5.93
N LEU A 56 22.00 -7.91 6.41
CA LEU A 56 23.04 -8.88 6.76
C LEU A 56 22.58 -9.85 7.86
N ASN A 57 21.89 -9.36 8.87
CA ASN A 57 21.30 -10.19 9.93
C ASN A 57 20.26 -11.18 9.36
N ILE A 58 19.40 -10.72 8.44
CA ILE A 58 18.44 -11.57 7.73
C ILE A 58 19.17 -12.67 6.96
N LEU A 59 20.20 -12.32 6.18
CA LEU A 59 20.95 -13.29 5.37
C LEU A 59 21.72 -14.32 6.21
N GLU A 60 22.25 -13.93 7.37
CA GLU A 60 22.92 -14.85 8.29
C GLU A 60 21.94 -15.86 8.89
N ALA A 61 20.72 -15.41 9.24
CA ALA A 61 19.69 -16.25 9.83
C ALA A 61 19.08 -17.23 8.80
N ASP A 62 18.78 -16.76 7.60
CA ASP A 62 17.95 -17.48 6.62
C ASP A 62 18.78 -18.33 5.63
N ARG A 63 19.92 -17.81 5.16
CA ARG A 63 20.77 -18.45 4.13
C ARG A 63 19.97 -18.93 2.93
N PRO A 64 19.34 -18.03 2.17
CA PRO A 64 18.44 -18.38 1.10
C PRO A 64 19.16 -18.94 -0.13
N GLU A 65 18.47 -19.81 -0.87
CA GLU A 65 18.88 -20.32 -2.18
C GLU A 65 18.29 -19.49 -3.33
N PHE A 66 17.20 -18.75 -3.06
CA PHE A 66 16.55 -17.82 -3.97
C PHE A 66 16.13 -16.56 -3.22
N VAL A 67 16.21 -15.41 -3.88
CA VAL A 67 15.74 -14.13 -3.32
C VAL A 67 14.73 -13.50 -4.26
N GLY A 68 13.52 -13.20 -3.78
CA GLY A 68 12.52 -12.43 -4.48
C GLY A 68 12.44 -10.99 -3.95
N LEU A 69 12.42 -10.00 -4.86
CA LEU A 69 12.26 -8.59 -4.50
C LEU A 69 10.86 -8.12 -4.90
N GLY A 70 10.04 -7.76 -3.92
CA GLY A 70 8.70 -7.24 -4.14
C GLY A 70 8.69 -5.73 -4.36
N ILE A 71 8.89 -5.28 -5.59
CA ILE A 71 8.89 -3.87 -5.98
C ILE A 71 7.45 -3.45 -6.32
N ARG A 72 6.70 -3.01 -5.32
CA ARG A 72 5.32 -2.53 -5.48
C ARG A 72 5.29 -1.15 -6.11
N ASN A 73 6.06 -0.21 -5.57
CA ASN A 73 6.16 1.18 -6.00
C ASN A 73 7.62 1.55 -6.28
N LEU A 74 7.84 2.51 -7.19
CA LEU A 74 9.16 3.07 -7.49
C LEU A 74 9.46 4.33 -6.64
N ASP A 75 8.40 5.03 -6.27
CA ASP A 75 8.37 6.25 -5.46
C ASP A 75 7.00 6.39 -4.79
N THR A 76 6.78 7.43 -3.99
CA THR A 76 5.48 7.67 -3.33
C THR A 76 4.39 8.14 -4.27
N CYS A 77 4.67 8.39 -5.54
CA CYS A 77 3.77 9.02 -6.52
C CYS A 77 3.32 10.45 -6.15
N LEU A 78 3.85 11.00 -5.06
CA LEU A 78 3.51 12.33 -4.53
C LEU A 78 4.59 13.32 -4.90
N SER A 79 4.20 14.45 -5.48
CA SER A 79 5.13 15.50 -5.93
C SER A 79 5.42 16.58 -4.88
N CYS A 80 4.76 16.53 -3.74
CA CYS A 80 4.88 17.53 -2.66
C CYS A 80 5.13 16.89 -1.29
N GLU A 81 5.95 15.84 -1.25
CA GLU A 81 6.33 15.19 0.01
C GLU A 81 7.10 16.13 0.94
N PRO A 82 6.71 16.28 2.22
CA PRO A 82 7.44 17.14 3.14
C PRO A 82 8.85 16.62 3.43
N TYR A 83 9.04 15.31 3.47
CA TYR A 83 10.28 14.64 3.88
C TYR A 83 10.99 13.88 2.76
N GLY A 84 10.56 14.03 1.51
CA GLY A 84 11.16 13.34 0.37
C GLY A 84 12.66 13.63 0.24
N ASP A 85 13.40 12.71 -0.32
CA ASP A 85 14.84 12.77 -0.57
C ASP A 85 15.19 13.15 -2.01
N TYR A 86 14.26 12.95 -2.94
CA TYR A 86 14.43 13.33 -4.34
C TYR A 86 13.78 14.70 -4.60
N VAL A 87 14.62 15.72 -4.73
CA VAL A 87 14.20 17.12 -4.77
C VAL A 87 14.50 17.73 -6.14
N GLY A 88 13.49 18.33 -6.77
CA GLY A 88 13.60 19.20 -7.92
C GLY A 88 13.24 20.64 -7.56
N ASN A 89 13.31 21.56 -8.55
CA ASN A 89 13.08 22.99 -8.31
C ASN A 89 11.69 23.32 -7.77
N ASP A 90 10.66 22.51 -8.13
CA ASP A 90 9.27 22.80 -7.77
C ASP A 90 8.51 21.53 -7.36
N PHE A 91 9.22 20.48 -6.97
CA PHE A 91 8.65 19.23 -6.45
C PHE A 91 9.58 18.54 -5.46
N LYS A 92 9.03 17.61 -4.68
CA LYS A 92 9.76 16.78 -3.74
C LYS A 92 9.03 15.45 -3.54
N THR A 93 9.76 14.33 -3.60
CA THR A 93 9.19 12.99 -3.45
C THR A 93 10.17 12.04 -2.77
N PHE A 94 9.69 10.87 -2.29
CA PHE A 94 10.57 9.75 -1.97
C PHE A 94 10.79 8.89 -3.22
N TYR A 95 12.05 8.61 -3.53
CA TYR A 95 12.43 7.75 -4.63
C TYR A 95 13.07 6.47 -4.09
N PHE A 96 12.35 5.34 -4.17
CA PHE A 96 12.73 4.08 -3.52
C PHE A 96 13.83 3.32 -4.26
N LEU A 97 13.87 3.42 -5.57
CA LEU A 97 14.74 2.57 -6.40
C LEU A 97 16.24 2.70 -6.10
N PRO A 98 16.81 3.86 -5.74
CA PRO A 98 18.19 3.97 -5.29
C PRO A 98 18.49 3.16 -4.03
N GLU A 99 17.58 3.15 -3.06
CA GLU A 99 17.73 2.37 -1.83
C GLU A 99 17.60 0.87 -2.10
N ILE A 100 16.66 0.47 -2.96
CA ILE A 100 16.54 -0.91 -3.44
C ILE A 100 17.86 -1.36 -4.12
N LYS A 101 18.49 -0.47 -4.89
CA LYS A 101 19.78 -0.76 -5.54
C LYS A 101 20.89 -1.08 -4.52
N LYS A 102 20.95 -0.35 -3.41
CA LYS A 102 21.92 -0.63 -2.33
C LYS A 102 21.71 -2.03 -1.75
N ILE A 103 20.46 -2.42 -1.51
CA ILE A 103 20.10 -3.77 -1.05
C ILE A 103 20.54 -4.82 -2.07
N VAL A 104 20.25 -4.62 -3.37
CA VAL A 104 20.67 -5.53 -4.44
C VAL A 104 22.18 -5.68 -4.52
N ASP A 105 22.93 -4.59 -4.37
CA ASP A 105 24.40 -4.64 -4.40
C ASP A 105 24.97 -5.42 -3.21
N LEU A 106 24.37 -5.30 -2.02
CA LEU A 106 24.72 -6.11 -0.85
C LEU A 106 24.36 -7.59 -1.07
N LEU A 107 23.20 -7.91 -1.61
CA LEU A 107 22.81 -9.29 -1.96
C LEU A 107 23.84 -9.94 -2.88
N LYS A 108 24.21 -9.27 -3.97
CA LYS A 108 25.21 -9.77 -4.91
C LYS A 108 26.58 -10.01 -4.27
N LYS A 109 26.97 -9.13 -3.35
CA LYS A 109 28.25 -9.24 -2.63
C LYS A 109 28.28 -10.41 -1.65
N HIS A 110 27.18 -10.64 -0.92
CA HIS A 110 27.13 -11.61 0.18
C HIS A 110 26.54 -12.97 -0.21
N LEU A 111 25.79 -13.03 -1.32
CA LEU A 111 25.20 -14.25 -1.87
C LEU A 111 25.63 -14.47 -3.34
N PRO A 112 26.93 -14.61 -3.62
CA PRO A 112 27.38 -14.83 -4.99
C PRO A 112 26.79 -16.15 -5.55
N GLY A 113 26.13 -16.06 -6.71
CA GLY A 113 25.50 -17.22 -7.38
C GLY A 113 24.07 -17.52 -6.96
N VAL A 114 23.52 -16.86 -5.93
CA VAL A 114 22.10 -16.96 -5.59
C VAL A 114 21.28 -16.07 -6.55
N PRO A 115 20.27 -16.62 -7.27
CA PRO A 115 19.46 -15.82 -8.16
C PRO A 115 18.58 -14.84 -7.38
N VAL A 116 18.56 -13.59 -7.85
CA VAL A 116 17.72 -12.51 -7.32
C VAL A 116 16.71 -12.13 -8.38
N ILE A 117 15.42 -12.27 -8.08
CA ILE A 117 14.30 -12.08 -8.99
C ILE A 117 13.47 -10.89 -8.54
N ALA A 118 13.32 -9.87 -9.41
CA ALA A 118 12.46 -8.73 -9.14
C ALA A 118 11.03 -8.99 -9.61
N GLY A 119 10.03 -8.48 -8.88
CA GLY A 119 8.62 -8.57 -9.26
C GLY A 119 7.79 -7.46 -8.63
N GLY A 120 6.47 -7.53 -8.82
CA GLY A 120 5.50 -6.58 -8.30
C GLY A 120 5.03 -5.52 -9.29
N GLY A 121 4.06 -4.70 -8.89
CA GLY A 121 3.43 -3.70 -9.75
C GLY A 121 4.41 -2.69 -10.32
N GLY A 122 5.27 -2.11 -9.48
CA GLY A 122 6.30 -1.16 -9.90
C GLY A 122 7.30 -1.76 -10.89
N PHE A 123 7.72 -3.01 -10.67
CA PHE A 123 8.56 -3.72 -11.63
C PHE A 123 7.85 -3.93 -12.98
N THR A 124 6.58 -4.32 -12.95
CA THR A 124 5.78 -4.63 -14.13
C THR A 124 5.63 -3.44 -15.09
N ILE A 125 5.70 -2.21 -14.59
CA ILE A 125 5.57 -0.99 -15.41
C ILE A 125 6.74 -0.84 -16.38
N SER A 126 7.97 -1.11 -15.93
CA SER A 126 9.20 -0.88 -16.71
C SER A 126 10.26 -1.95 -16.45
N PRO A 127 9.98 -3.23 -16.75
CA PRO A 127 10.85 -4.34 -16.35
C PRO A 127 12.27 -4.21 -16.87
N GLN A 128 12.44 -3.83 -18.14
CA GLN A 128 13.75 -3.67 -18.77
C GLN A 128 14.61 -2.61 -18.06
N ALA A 129 14.05 -1.41 -17.88
CA ALA A 129 14.79 -0.31 -17.26
C ALA A 129 15.17 -0.63 -15.82
N ILE A 130 14.29 -1.32 -15.08
CA ILE A 130 14.53 -1.71 -13.69
C ILE A 130 15.60 -2.81 -13.61
N LEU A 131 15.54 -3.86 -14.44
CA LEU A 131 16.59 -4.88 -14.50
C LEU A 131 17.96 -4.27 -14.79
N LYS A 132 18.05 -3.37 -15.78
CA LYS A 132 19.28 -2.65 -16.12
C LYS A 132 19.78 -1.82 -14.94
N TYR A 133 18.90 -1.03 -14.34
CA TYR A 133 19.24 -0.14 -13.22
C TYR A 133 19.76 -0.92 -12.01
N LEU A 134 19.07 -2.00 -11.63
CA LEU A 134 19.45 -2.85 -10.50
C LEU A 134 20.61 -3.80 -10.87
N GLY A 135 20.87 -4.02 -12.16
CA GLY A 135 21.83 -4.99 -12.67
C GLY A 135 21.40 -6.43 -12.38
N LEU A 136 20.11 -6.72 -12.41
CA LEU A 136 19.55 -8.06 -12.24
C LEU A 136 19.36 -8.75 -13.58
N GLU A 137 19.44 -10.09 -13.59
CA GLU A 137 19.23 -10.89 -14.79
C GLU A 137 17.76 -11.28 -14.98
N TYR A 138 17.01 -11.43 -13.90
CA TYR A 138 15.67 -12.00 -13.92
C TYR A 138 14.67 -11.15 -13.15
N GLY A 139 13.43 -11.15 -13.64
CA GLY A 139 12.27 -10.61 -12.97
C GLY A 139 10.98 -11.17 -13.53
N VAL A 140 9.88 -11.03 -12.79
CA VAL A 140 8.55 -11.46 -13.21
C VAL A 140 7.65 -10.24 -13.38
N ALA A 141 7.18 -10.01 -14.60
CA ALA A 141 6.19 -8.98 -14.92
C ALA A 141 4.78 -9.57 -14.80
N GLY A 142 3.93 -8.93 -14.01
CA GLY A 142 2.57 -9.38 -13.71
C GLY A 142 2.49 -10.24 -12.46
N GLU A 143 1.58 -11.21 -12.46
CA GLU A 143 1.33 -12.14 -11.36
C GLU A 143 2.53 -13.04 -11.12
N GLY A 144 2.99 -13.11 -9.87
CA GLY A 144 4.26 -13.75 -9.53
C GLY A 144 4.16 -15.17 -9.00
N GLU A 145 3.00 -15.61 -8.53
CA GLU A 145 2.84 -16.85 -7.78
C GLU A 145 3.35 -18.07 -8.57
N GLU A 146 2.75 -18.34 -9.71
CA GLU A 146 3.10 -19.49 -10.53
C GLU A 146 4.43 -19.31 -11.26
N SER A 147 4.69 -18.11 -11.80
CA SER A 147 5.93 -17.84 -12.54
C SER A 147 7.17 -17.97 -11.66
N PHE A 148 7.09 -17.54 -10.38
CA PHE A 148 8.22 -17.70 -9.47
C PHE A 148 8.39 -19.16 -9.02
N ARG A 149 7.31 -19.88 -8.78
CA ARG A 149 7.37 -21.33 -8.54
C ARG A 149 8.07 -22.06 -9.67
N GLN A 150 7.63 -21.83 -10.92
CA GLN A 150 8.26 -22.43 -12.11
C GLN A 150 9.73 -22.04 -12.23
N PHE A 151 10.10 -20.80 -11.86
CA PHE A 151 11.49 -20.37 -11.87
C PHE A 151 12.35 -21.18 -10.89
N ILE A 152 11.88 -21.36 -9.66
CA ILE A 152 12.59 -22.15 -8.63
C ILE A 152 12.80 -23.60 -9.12
N GLU A 153 11.79 -24.19 -9.75
CA GLU A 153 11.86 -25.57 -10.25
C GLU A 153 12.73 -25.74 -11.50
N ALA A 154 12.78 -24.71 -12.34
CA ALA A 154 13.54 -24.76 -13.60
C ALA A 154 15.02 -24.40 -13.43
N PHE A 155 15.36 -23.53 -12.46
CA PHE A 155 16.72 -23.06 -12.27
C PHE A 155 17.66 -24.17 -11.78
N PRO A 156 18.90 -24.33 -12.32
CA PRO A 156 19.58 -23.41 -13.25
C PRO A 156 19.41 -23.75 -14.75
N ASP A 157 18.45 -24.58 -15.14
CA ASP A 157 18.21 -24.96 -16.54
C ASP A 157 17.68 -23.76 -17.34
N ARG A 158 18.60 -23.06 -18.03
CA ARG A 158 18.29 -21.82 -18.74
C ARG A 158 17.25 -22.01 -19.86
N GLU A 159 17.22 -23.17 -20.51
CA GLU A 159 16.24 -23.43 -21.58
C GLU A 159 14.82 -23.47 -21.02
N LYS A 160 14.62 -24.06 -19.85
CA LYS A 160 13.33 -24.08 -19.16
C LYS A 160 12.97 -22.71 -18.58
N VAL A 161 13.93 -22.05 -17.92
CA VAL A 161 13.73 -20.72 -17.33
C VAL A 161 13.23 -19.72 -18.36
N THR A 162 13.81 -19.70 -19.56
CA THR A 162 13.43 -18.74 -20.60
C THR A 162 12.06 -18.98 -21.23
N LEU A 163 11.36 -20.06 -20.89
CA LEU A 163 10.00 -20.36 -21.34
C LEU A 163 8.92 -19.90 -20.36
N ILE A 164 9.30 -19.46 -19.16
CA ILE A 164 8.35 -19.11 -18.10
C ILE A 164 7.53 -17.87 -18.48
N SER A 165 6.23 -17.97 -18.28
CA SER A 165 5.27 -16.88 -18.52
C SER A 165 5.60 -15.64 -17.71
N GLY A 166 5.56 -14.46 -18.35
CA GLY A 166 5.83 -13.18 -17.70
C GLY A 166 7.29 -12.97 -17.27
N LEU A 167 8.19 -13.94 -17.49
CA LEU A 167 9.60 -13.75 -17.14
C LEU A 167 10.22 -12.66 -18.02
N ALA A 168 10.82 -11.69 -17.35
CA ALA A 168 11.71 -10.70 -17.92
C ALA A 168 13.15 -11.14 -17.63
N TYR A 169 14.01 -11.16 -18.65
CA TYR A 169 15.39 -11.61 -18.50
C TYR A 169 16.32 -10.92 -19.50
N ILE A 170 17.62 -10.96 -19.22
CA ILE A 170 18.68 -10.45 -20.08
C ILE A 170 19.48 -11.63 -20.62
N ASP A 171 19.49 -11.77 -21.94
CA ASP A 171 20.25 -12.77 -22.69
C ASP A 171 20.92 -12.11 -23.90
N GLY A 172 22.01 -11.37 -23.62
CA GLY A 172 22.58 -10.43 -24.60
C GLY A 172 21.68 -9.20 -24.78
N ASP A 173 20.44 -9.45 -25.20
CA ASP A 173 19.37 -8.47 -25.29
C ASP A 173 18.30 -8.68 -24.21
N TYR A 174 17.51 -7.62 -23.95
CA TYR A 174 16.35 -7.69 -23.09
C TYR A 174 15.21 -8.49 -23.72
N ARG A 175 14.59 -9.38 -22.95
CA ARG A 175 13.43 -10.18 -23.34
C ARG A 175 12.38 -10.19 -22.25
N VAL A 176 11.10 -10.23 -22.65
CA VAL A 176 9.95 -10.47 -21.76
C VAL A 176 9.05 -11.48 -22.44
N ASN A 177 8.73 -12.54 -21.75
CA ASN A 177 7.77 -13.52 -22.24
C ASN A 177 6.33 -12.98 -22.13
N PRO A 178 5.43 -13.40 -23.01
CA PRO A 178 4.01 -13.11 -22.87
C PRO A 178 3.51 -13.53 -21.47
N ARG A 179 2.66 -12.71 -20.88
CA ARG A 179 2.03 -13.02 -19.60
C ARG A 179 0.76 -13.84 -19.82
N GLU A 180 0.68 -15.02 -19.25
CA GLU A 180 -0.57 -15.76 -19.11
C GLU A 180 -1.43 -15.10 -18.02
N THR A 181 -2.74 -15.35 -18.07
CA THR A 181 -3.63 -14.94 -16.98
C THR A 181 -3.81 -16.16 -16.09
N TYR A 182 -3.31 -16.07 -14.88
CA TYR A 182 -3.61 -17.07 -13.88
C TYR A 182 -4.95 -16.69 -13.22
N CYS A 183 -5.86 -17.66 -13.14
CA CYS A 183 -7.01 -17.53 -12.25
C CYS A 183 -6.51 -17.54 -10.81
N PHE A 184 -7.26 -16.94 -9.89
CA PHE A 184 -7.01 -17.18 -8.47
C PHE A 184 -6.96 -18.69 -8.25
N THR A 185 -5.84 -19.15 -7.74
CA THR A 185 -5.76 -20.54 -7.29
C THR A 185 -6.42 -20.59 -5.92
N ASP A 186 -7.46 -21.38 -5.78
CA ASP A 186 -8.18 -21.57 -4.50
C ASP A 186 -7.27 -22.06 -3.38
N GLY A 187 -6.10 -22.56 -3.70
CA GLY A 187 -5.08 -22.96 -2.76
C GLY A 187 -4.10 -21.86 -2.33
N ALA A 188 -4.18 -20.66 -2.90
CA ALA A 188 -3.29 -19.54 -2.57
C ALA A 188 -3.83 -18.63 -1.46
N LEU A 189 -4.91 -19.05 -0.79
CA LEU A 189 -5.42 -18.32 0.38
C LEU A 189 -4.40 -18.43 1.49
N PRO A 190 -3.92 -17.32 2.04
CA PRO A 190 -3.04 -17.37 3.19
C PRO A 190 -3.82 -17.91 4.38
N ASP A 191 -3.46 -19.10 4.84
CA ASP A 191 -3.99 -19.66 6.08
C ASP A 191 -3.62 -18.80 7.29
N THR A 192 -2.48 -18.11 7.17
CA THR A 192 -1.96 -17.19 8.19
C THR A 192 -1.34 -15.98 7.54
N ARG A 193 -1.45 -14.82 8.17
CA ARG A 193 -0.72 -13.61 7.80
C ARG A 193 0.67 -13.62 8.43
N GLU A 194 1.62 -12.94 7.78
CA GLU A 194 2.97 -12.76 8.33
C GLU A 194 2.92 -11.92 9.61
N GLU A 195 3.09 -12.56 10.75
CA GLU A 195 3.01 -11.93 12.09
C GLU A 195 3.94 -10.72 12.26
N LYS A 196 5.09 -10.71 11.57
CA LYS A 196 6.06 -9.61 11.58
C LYS A 196 5.50 -8.26 11.09
N PHE A 197 4.43 -8.30 10.29
CA PHE A 197 3.79 -7.13 9.70
C PHE A 197 2.42 -6.85 10.32
N ARG A 198 2.10 -7.50 11.44
CA ARG A 198 0.79 -7.43 12.06
C ARG A 198 0.36 -6.01 12.41
N PHE A 199 1.30 -5.15 12.80
CA PHE A 199 1.00 -3.75 13.09
C PHE A 199 0.33 -3.02 11.91
N ALA A 200 0.56 -3.46 10.68
CA ALA A 200 -0.11 -2.91 9.50
C ALA A 200 -1.64 -3.07 9.58
N PHE A 201 -2.16 -4.14 10.18
CA PHE A 201 -3.59 -4.38 10.31
C PHE A 201 -4.30 -3.30 11.14
N GLU A 202 -3.62 -2.74 12.12
CA GLU A 202 -4.17 -1.67 12.97
C GLU A 202 -4.18 -0.31 12.28
N THR A 203 -3.37 -0.16 11.23
CA THR A 203 -3.25 1.10 10.50
C THR A 203 -4.13 1.13 9.25
N THR A 204 -4.19 0.02 8.53
CA THR A 204 -4.87 -0.06 7.22
C THR A 204 -5.95 -1.15 7.13
N GLY A 205 -6.16 -1.91 8.21
CA GLY A 205 -7.02 -3.09 8.20
C GLY A 205 -6.32 -4.33 7.64
N LEU A 206 -6.88 -5.51 7.95
CA LEU A 206 -6.40 -6.77 7.38
C LEU A 206 -6.71 -6.80 5.87
N PRO A 207 -5.72 -6.97 5.01
CA PRO A 207 -5.96 -6.99 3.57
C PRO A 207 -6.67 -8.28 3.15
N LEU A 208 -7.69 -8.13 2.32
CA LEU A 208 -8.41 -9.22 1.68
C LEU A 208 -8.68 -8.84 0.21
N GLN A 209 -8.57 -9.79 -0.70
CA GLN A 209 -8.78 -9.55 -2.12
C GLN A 209 -10.00 -10.33 -2.62
N VAL A 210 -10.87 -9.66 -3.36
CA VAL A 210 -12.09 -10.23 -3.96
C VAL A 210 -11.93 -10.38 -5.47
N LYS A 211 -11.22 -9.44 -6.08
CA LYS A 211 -10.94 -9.46 -7.52
C LYS A 211 -9.55 -8.92 -7.83
N ARG A 212 -9.06 -9.19 -9.01
CA ARG A 212 -7.89 -8.54 -9.62
C ARG A 212 -8.29 -7.79 -10.85
N GLY A 213 -7.71 -6.60 -11.03
CA GLY A 213 -7.76 -5.87 -12.26
C GLY A 213 -8.71 -4.69 -12.28
N CYS A 214 -8.43 -3.83 -13.28
CA CYS A 214 -9.17 -2.62 -13.57
C CYS A 214 -9.38 -2.49 -15.08
N ASN A 215 -10.62 -2.30 -15.51
CA ASN A 215 -10.99 -2.13 -16.91
C ASN A 215 -11.12 -0.65 -17.34
N GLN A 216 -10.74 0.28 -16.46
CA GLN A 216 -10.79 1.71 -16.73
C GLN A 216 -9.69 2.16 -17.72
N LYS A 217 -9.83 3.38 -18.25
CA LYS A 217 -8.93 3.92 -19.27
C LYS A 217 -8.37 5.29 -18.87
N CYS A 218 -8.23 5.54 -17.57
CA CYS A 218 -7.71 6.79 -17.03
C CYS A 218 -6.33 7.08 -17.62
N GLY A 219 -6.16 8.29 -18.21
CA GLY A 219 -5.02 8.61 -19.07
C GLY A 219 -3.66 8.61 -18.38
N TYR A 220 -3.63 8.78 -17.07
CA TYR A 220 -2.43 8.83 -16.24
C TYR A 220 -2.14 7.50 -15.51
N CYS A 221 -3.16 6.62 -15.39
CA CYS A 221 -3.12 5.46 -14.50
C CYS A 221 -2.39 4.26 -15.12
N VAL A 222 -1.63 3.53 -14.30
CA VAL A 222 -0.88 2.33 -14.69
C VAL A 222 -1.64 1.02 -14.45
N GLU A 223 -2.65 1.02 -13.59
CA GLU A 223 -3.38 -0.21 -13.24
C GLU A 223 -3.88 -0.99 -14.46
N PRO A 224 -4.49 -0.35 -15.49
CA PRO A 224 -4.90 -1.06 -16.68
C PRO A 224 -3.73 -1.68 -17.47
N ILE A 225 -2.50 -1.20 -17.28
CA ILE A 225 -1.29 -1.75 -17.92
C ILE A 225 -0.80 -2.95 -17.11
N ILE A 226 -0.74 -2.82 -15.79
CA ILE A 226 -0.33 -3.88 -14.88
C ILE A 226 -1.29 -5.06 -15.00
N GLU A 227 -2.60 -4.81 -14.94
CA GLU A 227 -3.68 -5.81 -14.95
C GLU A 227 -4.24 -6.12 -16.35
N ARG A 228 -3.67 -5.52 -17.40
CA ARG A 228 -4.05 -5.72 -18.82
C ARG A 228 -5.53 -5.42 -19.13
N GLY A 229 -6.16 -4.53 -18.38
CA GLY A 229 -7.57 -4.14 -18.56
C GLY A 229 -8.58 -5.27 -18.32
N ARG A 230 -8.21 -6.31 -17.61
CA ARG A 230 -9.08 -7.46 -17.26
C ARG A 230 -9.51 -7.36 -15.81
N ILE A 231 -10.65 -7.98 -15.50
CA ILE A 231 -11.12 -8.21 -14.14
C ILE A 231 -11.33 -9.71 -13.98
N VAL A 232 -10.76 -10.27 -12.93
CA VAL A 232 -10.90 -11.67 -12.54
C VAL A 232 -11.38 -11.70 -11.10
N PHE A 233 -12.50 -12.39 -10.85
CA PHE A 233 -13.08 -12.54 -9.52
C PHE A 233 -12.61 -13.81 -8.84
N ARG A 234 -12.52 -13.76 -7.52
CA ARG A 234 -12.46 -14.95 -6.67
C ARG A 234 -13.86 -15.54 -6.50
N GLU A 235 -13.91 -16.84 -6.23
CA GLU A 235 -15.14 -17.49 -5.80
C GLU A 235 -15.63 -16.90 -4.48
N MET A 236 -16.87 -16.42 -4.46
CA MET A 236 -17.44 -15.66 -3.34
C MET A 236 -17.46 -16.47 -2.04
N ASP A 237 -17.87 -17.74 -2.12
CA ASP A 237 -17.91 -18.63 -0.96
C ASP A 237 -16.54 -18.78 -0.30
N ARG A 238 -15.46 -18.74 -1.10
CA ARG A 238 -14.08 -18.78 -0.59
C ARG A 238 -13.70 -17.50 0.15
N VAL A 239 -14.15 -16.36 -0.33
CA VAL A 239 -13.91 -15.06 0.34
C VAL A 239 -14.64 -15.01 1.68
N ILE A 240 -15.89 -15.44 1.71
CA ILE A 240 -16.70 -15.54 2.94
C ILE A 240 -16.05 -16.52 3.94
N GLU A 241 -15.63 -17.70 3.47
CA GLU A 241 -14.98 -18.69 4.32
C GLU A 241 -13.65 -18.16 4.89
N GLU A 242 -12.85 -17.46 4.11
CA GLU A 242 -11.64 -16.80 4.61
C GLU A 242 -11.95 -15.81 5.74
N MET A 243 -12.99 -14.99 5.61
CA MET A 243 -13.42 -14.09 6.67
C MET A 243 -13.88 -14.84 7.93
N LYS A 244 -14.59 -15.95 7.79
CA LYS A 244 -14.97 -16.81 8.92
C LYS A 244 -13.76 -17.37 9.65
N VAL A 245 -12.76 -17.86 8.91
CA VAL A 245 -11.49 -18.34 9.49
C VAL A 245 -10.78 -17.22 10.24
N ILE A 246 -10.66 -16.04 9.62
CA ILE A 246 -10.06 -14.85 10.25
C ILE A 246 -10.79 -14.48 11.55
N SER A 247 -12.11 -14.54 11.55
CA SER A 247 -12.92 -14.22 12.74
C SER A 247 -12.66 -15.13 13.95
N GLN A 248 -12.22 -16.37 13.69
CA GLN A 248 -11.91 -17.36 14.70
C GLN A 248 -10.44 -17.33 15.16
N LEU A 249 -9.53 -16.85 14.30
CA LEU A 249 -8.10 -16.88 14.59
C LEU A 249 -7.68 -15.76 15.54
N ASP A 250 -8.31 -14.60 15.46
CA ASP A 250 -7.85 -13.42 16.20
C ASP A 250 -8.96 -12.41 16.50
N ASP A 251 -9.32 -12.32 17.76
CA ASP A 251 -10.32 -11.37 18.25
C ASP A 251 -9.92 -9.89 18.13
N ASN A 252 -8.65 -9.58 17.91
CA ASN A 252 -8.18 -8.20 17.82
C ASN A 252 -8.32 -7.61 16.41
N ILE A 253 -8.46 -8.45 15.38
CA ILE A 253 -8.71 -7.97 14.02
C ILE A 253 -10.15 -7.49 13.95
N ARG A 254 -10.35 -6.19 13.74
CA ARG A 254 -11.66 -5.52 13.67
C ARG A 254 -11.96 -4.92 12.30
N GLU A 255 -10.94 -4.68 11.49
CA GLU A 255 -11.06 -4.01 10.21
C GLU A 255 -10.55 -4.90 9.08
N ILE A 256 -11.31 -5.03 8.02
CA ILE A 256 -10.91 -5.65 6.76
C ILE A 256 -10.80 -4.55 5.69
N PHE A 257 -9.65 -4.51 5.02
CA PHE A 257 -9.43 -3.65 3.87
C PHE A 257 -9.46 -4.49 2.59
N PHE A 258 -10.50 -4.31 1.77
CA PHE A 258 -10.52 -4.93 0.45
C PHE A 258 -9.53 -4.20 -0.47
N VAL A 259 -8.44 -4.91 -0.83
CA VAL A 259 -7.32 -4.35 -1.60
C VAL A 259 -7.58 -4.27 -3.10
N ASP A 260 -8.84 -4.46 -3.49
CA ASP A 260 -9.25 -4.44 -4.89
C ASP A 260 -9.10 -3.04 -5.49
N THR A 261 -8.64 -2.97 -6.73
CA THR A 261 -8.70 -1.73 -7.49
C THR A 261 -10.16 -1.42 -7.83
N GLU A 262 -10.73 -0.40 -7.16
CA GLU A 262 -12.11 0.03 -7.32
C GLU A 262 -13.14 -1.10 -7.10
N PHE A 263 -13.53 -1.29 -5.87
CA PHE A 263 -14.36 -2.42 -5.39
C PHE A 263 -15.65 -2.63 -6.20
N ASN A 264 -16.32 -1.55 -6.62
CA ASN A 264 -17.58 -1.56 -7.35
C ASN A 264 -17.46 -1.76 -8.86
N LEU A 265 -16.31 -2.21 -9.38
CA LEU A 265 -16.12 -2.55 -10.79
C LEU A 265 -16.25 -4.06 -11.06
N PRO A 266 -16.71 -4.44 -12.28
CA PRO A 266 -17.16 -3.62 -13.43
C PRO A 266 -18.61 -3.11 -13.29
N ASP A 267 -19.38 -3.73 -12.42
CA ASP A 267 -20.78 -3.43 -12.09
C ASP A 267 -21.08 -3.82 -10.63
N LEU A 268 -22.28 -3.53 -10.14
CA LEU A 268 -22.66 -3.75 -8.76
C LEU A 268 -23.04 -5.20 -8.42
N THR A 269 -23.16 -6.09 -9.39
CA THR A 269 -23.72 -7.43 -9.17
C THR A 269 -22.85 -8.23 -8.19
N HIS A 270 -21.57 -8.35 -8.50
CA HIS A 270 -20.64 -9.18 -7.69
C HIS A 270 -20.42 -8.60 -6.29
N CYS A 271 -20.18 -7.30 -6.20
CA CYS A 271 -19.94 -6.66 -4.90
C CYS A 271 -21.19 -6.62 -4.02
N SER A 272 -22.39 -6.43 -4.60
CA SER A 272 -23.65 -6.52 -3.83
C SER A 272 -23.86 -7.91 -3.27
N GLN A 273 -23.69 -8.95 -4.08
CA GLN A 273 -23.80 -10.35 -3.61
C GLN A 273 -22.79 -10.68 -2.50
N LEU A 274 -21.57 -10.17 -2.58
CA LEU A 274 -20.58 -10.34 -1.51
C LEU A 274 -21.05 -9.67 -0.21
N ILE A 275 -21.56 -8.44 -0.29
CA ILE A 275 -22.01 -7.70 0.90
C ILE A 275 -23.25 -8.38 1.50
N GLU A 276 -24.18 -8.85 0.66
CA GLU A 276 -25.32 -9.66 1.10
C GLU A 276 -24.84 -10.91 1.87
N GLY A 277 -23.86 -11.65 1.35
CA GLY A 277 -23.26 -12.80 2.03
C GLY A 277 -22.55 -12.42 3.34
N ILE A 278 -21.89 -11.27 3.43
CA ILE A 278 -21.31 -10.74 4.67
C ILE A 278 -22.39 -10.50 5.72
N ILE A 279 -23.54 -9.94 5.32
CA ILE A 279 -24.67 -9.65 6.21
C ILE A 279 -25.34 -10.95 6.64
N GLU A 280 -25.65 -11.84 5.71
CA GLU A 280 -26.30 -13.14 5.97
C GLU A 280 -25.51 -14.01 6.95
N GLU A 281 -24.18 -13.98 6.88
CA GLU A 281 -23.28 -14.73 7.76
C GLU A 281 -22.94 -13.98 9.07
N GLY A 282 -23.49 -12.78 9.28
CA GLY A 282 -23.26 -11.98 10.49
C GLY A 282 -21.85 -11.44 10.65
N LEU A 283 -21.05 -11.44 9.58
CA LEU A 283 -19.64 -11.00 9.62
C LEU A 283 -19.52 -9.48 9.82
N HIS A 284 -20.56 -8.72 9.47
CA HIS A 284 -20.66 -7.26 9.69
C HIS A 284 -20.78 -6.89 11.19
N GLU A 285 -21.22 -7.80 12.05
CA GLU A 285 -21.22 -7.58 13.50
C GLU A 285 -19.79 -7.68 14.09
N ARG A 286 -18.90 -8.34 13.35
CA ARG A 286 -17.54 -8.66 13.78
C ARG A 286 -16.51 -7.70 13.22
N PHE A 287 -16.66 -7.29 11.95
CA PHE A 287 -15.70 -6.49 11.19
C PHE A 287 -16.30 -5.19 10.68
N GLY A 288 -15.51 -4.12 10.71
CA GLY A 288 -15.66 -2.97 9.83
C GLY A 288 -14.97 -3.25 8.48
N PHE A 289 -15.44 -2.59 7.43
CA PHE A 289 -14.93 -2.79 6.08
C PHE A 289 -14.53 -1.47 5.43
N THR A 290 -13.43 -1.48 4.73
CA THR A 290 -12.97 -0.34 3.94
C THR A 290 -12.49 -0.79 2.56
N SER A 291 -12.76 0.00 1.52
CA SER A 291 -12.21 -0.19 0.18
C SER A 291 -12.23 1.11 -0.62
N GLN A 292 -11.64 1.05 -1.83
CA GLN A 292 -11.69 2.11 -2.83
C GLN A 292 -12.89 1.92 -3.76
N PHE A 293 -13.56 3.02 -4.13
CA PHE A 293 -14.75 2.99 -4.96
C PHE A 293 -14.70 4.11 -6.02
N LEU A 294 -15.19 3.81 -7.23
CA LEU A 294 -15.54 4.84 -8.18
C LEU A 294 -16.90 5.47 -7.86
N PRO A 295 -17.14 6.74 -8.25
CA PRO A 295 -18.47 7.35 -8.15
C PRO A 295 -19.54 6.64 -8.97
N ARG A 296 -19.14 5.78 -9.92
CA ARG A 296 -20.03 5.01 -10.79
C ARG A 296 -19.39 3.66 -11.16
N PRO A 297 -20.16 2.54 -11.08
CA PRO A 297 -21.58 2.45 -10.70
C PRO A 297 -21.80 2.62 -9.19
N PHE A 298 -22.86 3.32 -8.78
CA PHE A 298 -23.24 3.50 -7.38
C PHE A 298 -24.72 3.89 -7.31
N ASP A 299 -25.56 3.12 -6.65
CA ASP A 299 -27.00 3.37 -6.55
C ASP A 299 -27.52 3.29 -5.10
N SER A 300 -28.81 3.54 -4.92
CA SER A 300 -29.42 3.59 -3.59
C SER A 300 -29.51 2.22 -2.90
N TYR A 301 -29.63 1.14 -3.66
CA TYR A 301 -29.65 -0.21 -3.12
C TYR A 301 -28.25 -0.57 -2.57
N PHE A 302 -27.24 -0.35 -3.38
CA PHE A 302 -25.86 -0.59 -3.01
C PHE A 302 -25.43 0.25 -1.78
N ALA A 303 -25.84 1.54 -1.76
CA ALA A 303 -25.59 2.39 -0.59
C ALA A 303 -26.24 1.84 0.69
N GLY A 304 -27.48 1.29 0.58
CA GLY A 304 -28.15 0.63 1.70
C GLY A 304 -27.37 -0.58 2.23
N LEU A 305 -26.90 -1.45 1.34
CA LEU A 305 -26.05 -2.60 1.69
C LEU A 305 -24.74 -2.20 2.37
N LEU A 306 -24.05 -1.19 1.83
CA LEU A 306 -22.80 -0.68 2.41
C LEU A 306 -23.01 -0.13 3.83
N ALA A 307 -24.11 0.58 4.06
CA ALA A 307 -24.45 1.12 5.38
C ALA A 307 -24.77 0.00 6.38
N GLU A 308 -25.59 -0.98 5.97
CA GLU A 308 -25.97 -2.13 6.80
C GLU A 308 -24.74 -2.96 7.19
N ALA A 309 -23.82 -3.18 6.24
CA ALA A 309 -22.59 -3.92 6.49
C ALA A 309 -21.49 -3.11 7.21
N GLY A 310 -21.70 -1.82 7.50
CA GLY A 310 -20.73 -1.00 8.25
C GLY A 310 -19.51 -0.59 7.42
N PHE A 311 -19.66 -0.38 6.12
CA PHE A 311 -18.55 0.07 5.26
C PHE A 311 -18.17 1.54 5.48
N SER A 312 -16.87 1.79 5.45
CA SER A 312 -16.26 3.09 5.17
C SER A 312 -15.72 3.10 3.74
N ILE A 313 -15.95 4.15 2.97
CA ILE A 313 -15.51 4.18 1.57
C ILE A 313 -14.42 5.22 1.32
N ILE A 314 -13.47 4.87 0.46
CA ILE A 314 -12.51 5.80 -0.14
C ILE A 314 -12.99 6.04 -1.56
N LEU A 315 -13.57 7.21 -1.81
CA LEU A 315 -14.14 7.54 -3.12
C LEU A 315 -13.06 8.19 -3.99
N THR A 316 -12.69 7.53 -5.08
CA THR A 316 -11.80 8.07 -6.09
C THR A 316 -12.53 9.17 -6.87
N CYS A 317 -12.12 10.41 -6.65
CA CYS A 317 -12.74 11.60 -7.21
C CYS A 317 -11.70 12.54 -7.78
N ASP A 318 -11.05 12.16 -8.87
CA ASP A 318 -9.91 12.91 -9.42
C ASP A 318 -10.13 14.42 -9.51
N SER A 319 -11.31 14.86 -9.96
CA SER A 319 -11.65 16.27 -10.10
C SER A 319 -13.18 16.47 -10.07
N PHE A 320 -13.65 17.63 -9.60
CA PHE A 320 -15.04 18.04 -9.80
C PHE A 320 -15.29 18.70 -11.17
N SER A 321 -14.28 18.82 -12.03
CA SER A 321 -14.44 19.42 -13.36
C SER A 321 -14.63 18.37 -14.43
N ASP A 322 -15.82 18.32 -15.05
CA ASP A 322 -16.09 17.44 -16.20
C ASP A 322 -15.11 17.64 -17.37
N LYS A 323 -14.55 18.84 -17.51
CA LYS A 323 -13.54 19.13 -18.51
C LYS A 323 -12.25 18.35 -18.23
N VAL A 324 -11.80 18.33 -16.98
CA VAL A 324 -10.61 17.58 -16.53
C VAL A 324 -10.87 16.08 -16.61
N LEU A 325 -12.02 15.61 -16.09
CA LEU A 325 -12.41 14.20 -16.13
C LEU A 325 -12.41 13.66 -17.58
N LYS A 326 -13.07 14.33 -18.50
CA LYS A 326 -13.11 13.94 -19.92
C LYS A 326 -11.74 13.97 -20.59
N ARG A 327 -10.91 14.99 -20.29
CA ARG A 327 -9.56 15.10 -20.86
C ARG A 327 -8.68 13.90 -20.46
N ASN A 328 -8.87 13.39 -19.28
CA ASN A 328 -8.15 12.25 -18.72
C ASN A 328 -8.84 10.89 -18.92
N HIS A 329 -9.90 10.83 -19.75
CA HIS A 329 -10.64 9.59 -20.04
C HIS A 329 -11.24 8.90 -18.82
N ILE A 330 -11.60 9.67 -17.81
CA ILE A 330 -12.26 9.18 -16.61
C ILE A 330 -13.72 8.88 -16.94
N SER A 331 -14.24 7.76 -16.43
CA SER A 331 -15.52 7.18 -16.84
C SER A 331 -16.75 7.77 -16.14
N TYR A 332 -16.56 8.58 -15.11
CA TYR A 332 -17.63 9.23 -14.34
C TYR A 332 -17.59 10.74 -14.54
N SER A 333 -18.65 11.40 -14.10
CA SER A 333 -18.87 12.84 -14.18
C SER A 333 -18.97 13.48 -12.80
N GLN A 334 -18.93 14.81 -12.74
CA GLN A 334 -19.25 15.57 -11.52
C GLN A 334 -20.61 15.16 -10.93
N ARG A 335 -21.61 14.90 -11.78
CA ARG A 335 -22.94 14.50 -11.33
C ARG A 335 -22.91 13.13 -10.63
N ASP A 336 -22.11 12.19 -11.12
CA ASP A 336 -21.96 10.88 -10.48
C ASP A 336 -21.31 11.04 -9.08
N ILE A 337 -20.28 11.89 -8.95
CA ILE A 337 -19.66 12.21 -7.65
C ILE A 337 -20.70 12.79 -6.68
N GLN A 338 -21.48 13.78 -7.13
CA GLN A 338 -22.51 14.42 -6.31
C GLN A 338 -23.56 13.41 -5.85
N ASN A 339 -24.06 12.57 -6.75
CA ASN A 339 -25.04 11.52 -6.42
C ASN A 339 -24.49 10.55 -5.36
N THR A 340 -23.25 10.11 -5.52
CA THR A 340 -22.63 9.20 -4.53
C THR A 340 -22.48 9.87 -3.17
N LEU A 341 -22.05 11.13 -3.11
CA LEU A 341 -21.94 11.88 -1.85
C LEU A 341 -23.30 12.07 -1.17
N GLU A 342 -24.35 12.36 -1.94
CA GLU A 342 -25.72 12.49 -1.43
C GLU A 342 -26.24 11.16 -0.88
N LEU A 343 -25.92 10.03 -1.55
CA LEU A 343 -26.27 8.69 -1.06
C LEU A 343 -25.48 8.31 0.20
N CYS A 344 -24.20 8.62 0.28
CA CYS A 344 -23.40 8.40 1.48
C CYS A 344 -23.95 9.21 2.67
N GLU A 345 -24.30 10.48 2.44
CA GLU A 345 -24.88 11.32 3.50
C GLU A 345 -26.23 10.79 3.99
N LYS A 346 -27.10 10.40 3.06
CA LYS A 346 -28.41 9.85 3.38
C LYS A 346 -28.35 8.56 4.19
N ASN A 347 -27.36 7.71 3.93
CA ASN A 347 -27.19 6.42 4.57
C ASN A 347 -26.12 6.42 5.66
N GLU A 348 -25.60 7.60 6.05
CA GLU A 348 -24.58 7.78 7.09
C GLU A 348 -23.28 6.99 6.85
N ILE A 349 -22.89 6.78 5.58
CA ILE A 349 -21.68 6.04 5.20
C ILE A 349 -20.47 6.96 5.34
N PRO A 350 -19.47 6.62 6.17
CA PRO A 350 -18.21 7.37 6.24
C PRO A 350 -17.51 7.37 4.88
N CYS A 351 -17.16 8.55 4.38
CA CYS A 351 -16.60 8.73 3.05
C CYS A 351 -15.36 9.62 3.08
N THR A 352 -14.24 9.10 2.59
CA THR A 352 -13.03 9.87 2.30
C THR A 352 -12.97 10.11 0.79
N LEU A 353 -12.89 11.38 0.35
CA LEU A 353 -12.66 11.71 -1.04
C LEU A 353 -11.18 11.84 -1.33
N SER A 354 -10.68 11.06 -2.29
CA SER A 354 -9.32 11.15 -2.81
C SER A 354 -9.30 11.91 -4.13
N MET A 355 -8.58 13.04 -4.21
CA MET A 355 -8.53 13.94 -5.36
C MET A 355 -7.13 14.06 -5.93
N ILE A 356 -7.04 14.33 -7.23
CA ILE A 356 -5.78 14.61 -7.91
C ILE A 356 -5.89 15.97 -8.61
N PHE A 357 -5.20 16.97 -8.11
CA PHE A 357 -5.07 18.26 -8.79
C PHE A 357 -3.88 18.27 -9.74
N GLY A 358 -3.95 19.07 -10.78
CA GLY A 358 -2.84 19.29 -11.68
C GLY A 358 -2.76 18.32 -12.86
N LEU A 359 -3.80 17.56 -13.14
CA LEU A 359 -3.88 16.67 -14.30
C LEU A 359 -4.05 17.44 -15.65
N PRO A 360 -3.78 16.81 -16.81
CA PRO A 360 -4.02 17.42 -18.12
C PRO A 360 -5.44 18.01 -18.25
N GLY A 361 -5.51 19.25 -18.68
CA GLY A 361 -6.76 20.01 -18.80
C GLY A 361 -7.10 20.88 -17.58
N GLU A 362 -6.33 20.79 -16.50
CA GLU A 362 -6.49 21.65 -15.33
C GLU A 362 -6.10 23.10 -15.65
N THR A 363 -6.87 24.04 -15.10
CA THR A 363 -6.67 25.48 -15.17
C THR A 363 -7.04 26.09 -13.81
N HIS A 364 -6.67 27.34 -13.54
CA HIS A 364 -7.11 28.00 -12.29
C HIS A 364 -8.65 28.04 -12.15
N GLU A 365 -9.38 28.13 -13.26
CA GLU A 365 -10.84 28.08 -13.26
C GLU A 365 -11.36 26.71 -12.76
N THR A 366 -10.78 25.59 -13.27
CA THR A 366 -11.19 24.25 -12.87
C THR A 366 -10.76 23.90 -11.45
N VAL A 367 -9.60 24.40 -11.01
CA VAL A 367 -9.15 24.29 -9.61
C VAL A 367 -10.10 25.02 -8.68
N ASN A 368 -10.46 26.28 -9.01
CA ASN A 368 -11.41 27.06 -8.22
C ASN A 368 -12.79 26.39 -8.16
N HIS A 369 -13.25 25.85 -9.28
CA HIS A 369 -14.50 25.09 -9.34
C HIS A 369 -14.45 23.88 -8.38
N SER A 370 -13.36 23.10 -8.39
CA SER A 370 -13.19 21.97 -7.46
C SER A 370 -13.16 22.43 -6.01
N ILE A 371 -12.46 23.53 -5.69
CA ILE A 371 -12.44 24.14 -4.35
C ILE A 371 -13.85 24.55 -3.90
N GLU A 372 -14.63 25.16 -4.76
CA GLU A 372 -16.02 25.55 -4.47
C GLU A 372 -16.90 24.32 -4.17
N GLN A 373 -16.76 23.25 -4.95
CA GLN A 373 -17.48 22.01 -4.69
C GLN A 373 -17.04 21.37 -3.38
N MET A 374 -15.75 21.34 -3.08
CA MET A 374 -15.23 20.85 -1.78
C MET A 374 -15.83 21.66 -0.61
N LYS A 375 -15.94 22.97 -0.74
CA LYS A 375 -16.59 23.84 0.29
C LYS A 375 -18.08 23.57 0.42
N ARG A 376 -18.75 23.32 -0.70
CA ARG A 376 -20.19 22.99 -0.74
C ARG A 376 -20.48 21.68 -0.02
N TYR A 377 -19.66 20.67 -0.25
CA TYR A 377 -19.70 19.37 0.43
C TYR A 377 -18.73 19.35 1.61
N SER A 378 -18.74 20.40 2.40
CA SER A 378 -17.78 20.68 3.48
C SER A 378 -17.48 19.45 4.32
N PRO A 379 -16.21 19.18 4.65
CA PRO A 379 -15.86 18.02 5.45
C PRO A 379 -16.55 18.10 6.81
N GLY A 380 -17.39 17.11 7.07
CA GLY A 380 -18.00 16.86 8.36
C GLY A 380 -17.48 15.55 8.93
N PHE A 381 -18.13 15.04 9.97
CA PHE A 381 -17.78 13.77 10.60
C PHE A 381 -17.75 12.59 9.60
N LEU A 382 -18.64 12.60 8.60
CA LEU A 382 -18.76 11.54 7.60
C LEU A 382 -17.95 11.78 6.32
N ARG A 383 -17.29 12.94 6.16
CA ARG A 383 -16.56 13.28 4.94
C ARG A 383 -15.19 13.80 5.27
N ARG A 384 -14.21 13.21 4.62
CA ARG A 384 -12.82 13.61 4.69
C ARG A 384 -12.30 13.84 3.28
N TYR A 385 -11.50 14.88 3.09
CA TYR A 385 -10.81 15.11 1.82
C TYR A 385 -9.34 14.78 1.97
N GLU A 386 -8.83 14.01 1.02
CA GLU A 386 -7.41 13.83 0.78
C GLU A 386 -7.11 14.27 -0.64
N TYR A 387 -5.93 14.80 -0.91
CA TYR A 387 -5.59 15.20 -2.26
C TYR A 387 -4.10 15.03 -2.54
N THR A 388 -3.79 14.82 -3.82
CA THR A 388 -2.44 14.84 -4.37
C THR A 388 -2.33 15.91 -5.44
N VAL A 389 -1.09 16.27 -5.82
CA VAL A 389 -0.82 17.32 -6.80
C VAL A 389 0.11 16.77 -7.88
N GLY A 390 -0.30 16.94 -9.15
CA GLY A 390 0.42 16.44 -10.31
C GLY A 390 0.21 14.95 -10.59
N GLY A 391 0.31 14.58 -11.85
CA GLY A 391 0.24 13.20 -12.30
C GLY A 391 1.64 12.62 -12.52
N ARG A 392 1.98 11.51 -11.84
CA ARG A 392 3.20 10.76 -12.09
C ARG A 392 3.17 10.16 -13.50
N ILE A 393 4.21 10.40 -14.30
CA ILE A 393 4.30 9.90 -15.67
C ILE A 393 4.94 8.50 -15.64
N TYR A 394 4.19 7.50 -16.07
CA TYR A 394 4.64 6.11 -16.16
C TYR A 394 4.66 5.61 -17.60
N GLN A 395 5.62 4.74 -17.90
CA GLN A 395 5.74 4.13 -19.23
C GLN A 395 4.43 3.44 -19.66
N GLY A 396 4.06 3.62 -20.93
CA GLY A 396 2.88 2.98 -21.51
C GLY A 396 1.54 3.66 -21.20
N THR A 397 1.47 4.64 -20.29
CA THR A 397 0.26 5.44 -20.07
C THR A 397 -0.02 6.36 -21.25
N ARG A 398 -1.26 6.85 -21.35
CA ARG A 398 -1.61 7.85 -22.37
C ARG A 398 -0.83 9.15 -22.13
N LEU A 399 -0.75 9.60 -20.89
CA LEU A 399 0.00 10.80 -20.51
C LEU A 399 1.48 10.67 -20.95
N CYS A 400 2.09 9.51 -20.74
CA CYS A 400 3.46 9.26 -21.22
C CYS A 400 3.57 9.40 -22.74
N ARG A 401 2.66 8.80 -23.52
CA ARG A 401 2.66 8.92 -24.99
C ARG A 401 2.45 10.35 -25.48
N GLU A 402 1.68 11.17 -24.79
CA GLU A 402 1.50 12.59 -25.09
C GLU A 402 2.80 13.37 -24.84
N VAL A 403 3.46 13.10 -23.71
CA VAL A 403 4.77 13.69 -23.37
C VAL A 403 5.85 13.26 -24.38
N GLU A 404 5.86 12.03 -24.84
CA GLU A 404 6.80 11.53 -25.85
C GLU A 404 6.62 12.23 -27.21
N LYS A 405 5.42 12.67 -27.53
CA LYS A 405 5.12 13.47 -28.71
C LYS A 405 5.48 14.96 -28.57
N GLY A 406 6.02 15.36 -27.43
CA GLY A 406 6.38 16.74 -27.14
C GLY A 406 5.24 17.61 -26.62
N GLU A 407 4.08 17.00 -26.34
CA GLU A 407 2.99 17.70 -25.66
C GLU A 407 3.37 18.02 -24.21
N HIS A 408 2.76 19.04 -23.63
CA HIS A 408 2.90 19.39 -22.21
C HIS A 408 4.28 19.89 -21.73
N ALA A 409 5.21 20.26 -22.62
CA ALA A 409 6.59 20.61 -22.27
C ALA A 409 6.73 21.69 -21.17
N ALA A 410 5.76 22.62 -21.07
CA ALA A 410 5.76 23.69 -20.07
C ALA A 410 5.34 23.23 -18.64
N HIS A 411 4.86 22.00 -18.50
CA HIS A 411 4.25 21.49 -17.27
C HIS A 411 4.87 20.18 -16.77
N LEU A 412 6.15 19.97 -17.11
CA LEU A 412 6.88 18.75 -16.77
C LEU A 412 7.93 19.04 -15.69
N TYR A 413 7.97 18.21 -14.66
CA TYR A 413 8.82 18.37 -13.48
C TYR A 413 9.56 17.06 -13.18
N GLY A 414 10.85 17.15 -12.90
CA GLY A 414 11.69 16.00 -12.65
C GLY A 414 12.58 15.63 -13.85
N ILE A 415 13.15 14.42 -13.82
CA ILE A 415 14.09 13.94 -14.84
C ILE A 415 13.47 12.79 -15.62
N ARG A 416 13.38 12.97 -16.94
CA ARG A 416 13.02 11.89 -17.85
C ARG A 416 14.14 10.85 -17.86
N SER A 417 13.88 9.68 -17.34
CA SER A 417 14.79 8.53 -17.36
C SER A 417 14.35 7.46 -18.36
N GLU A 418 15.23 6.51 -18.70
CA GLU A 418 14.83 5.31 -19.45
C GLU A 418 13.69 4.61 -18.70
N GLY A 419 12.61 4.23 -19.41
CA GLY A 419 11.46 3.59 -18.82
C GLY A 419 10.70 4.40 -17.78
N TYR A 420 11.00 5.69 -17.62
CA TYR A 420 10.36 6.58 -16.63
C TYR A 420 10.47 6.08 -15.19
N ILE A 421 11.54 5.37 -14.86
CA ILE A 421 11.75 4.80 -13.53
C ILE A 421 12.10 5.86 -12.47
N ALA A 422 12.72 6.99 -12.85
CA ALA A 422 12.91 8.12 -11.96
C ALA A 422 11.63 8.98 -11.87
N PRO A 423 11.39 9.68 -10.74
CA PRO A 423 10.24 10.55 -10.58
C PRO A 423 10.15 11.63 -11.66
N TYR A 424 9.06 11.63 -12.41
CA TYR A 424 8.78 12.61 -13.47
C TYR A 424 7.29 12.88 -13.51
N TYR A 425 6.90 14.14 -13.34
CA TYR A 425 5.52 14.56 -13.11
C TYR A 425 5.04 15.52 -14.19
N PHE A 426 3.77 15.42 -14.52
CA PHE A 426 2.98 16.48 -15.15
C PHE A 426 2.23 17.25 -14.07
N CYS A 427 2.21 18.58 -14.13
CA CYS A 427 1.40 19.41 -13.26
C CYS A 427 1.03 20.74 -13.93
N ALA A 428 -0.28 21.04 -14.02
CA ALA A 428 -0.82 22.29 -14.57
C ALA A 428 -1.94 22.82 -13.65
N PRO A 429 -2.20 24.13 -13.62
CA PRO A 429 -1.59 25.20 -14.39
C PRO A 429 -0.26 25.72 -13.81
N GLU A 430 0.07 25.31 -12.58
CA GLU A 430 1.24 25.74 -11.82
C GLU A 430 2.18 24.55 -11.55
N SER A 431 3.40 24.85 -11.06
CA SER A 431 4.28 23.81 -10.51
C SER A 431 3.66 23.16 -9.26
N PRO A 432 4.07 21.92 -8.90
CA PRO A 432 3.45 21.19 -7.79
C PRO A 432 3.34 21.98 -6.49
N PHE A 433 4.41 22.60 -6.01
CA PHE A 433 4.37 23.38 -4.77
C PHE A 433 3.51 24.64 -4.88
N LYS A 434 3.54 25.35 -6.02
CA LYS A 434 2.71 26.54 -6.21
C LYS A 434 1.24 26.18 -6.28
N LEU A 435 0.91 25.09 -7.00
CA LEU A 435 -0.48 24.62 -7.08
C LEU A 435 -0.99 24.17 -5.71
N LYS A 436 -0.17 23.45 -4.92
CA LYS A 436 -0.51 23.07 -3.54
C LYS A 436 -0.83 24.30 -2.70
N GLN A 437 0.04 25.31 -2.71
CA GLN A 437 -0.18 26.57 -1.97
C GLN A 437 -1.45 27.30 -2.44
N TYR A 438 -1.71 27.30 -3.76
CA TYR A 438 -2.92 27.90 -4.31
C TYR A 438 -4.20 27.22 -3.81
N ILE A 439 -4.21 25.89 -3.79
CA ILE A 439 -5.33 25.08 -3.28
C ILE A 439 -5.55 25.36 -1.78
N GLU A 440 -4.50 25.28 -0.96
CA GLU A 440 -4.58 25.51 0.48
C GLU A 440 -5.08 26.90 0.82
N LYS A 441 -4.59 27.91 0.09
CA LYS A 441 -5.08 29.30 0.22
C LYS A 441 -6.54 29.42 -0.17
N GLY A 442 -6.95 28.75 -1.25
CA GLY A 442 -8.32 28.74 -1.75
C GLY A 442 -9.28 28.08 -0.78
N LEU A 443 -8.91 26.98 -0.16
CA LEU A 443 -9.72 26.26 0.82
C LEU A 443 -9.86 27.02 2.14
N GLY A 444 -8.81 27.72 2.58
CA GLY A 444 -8.78 28.46 3.83
C GLY A 444 -8.71 27.60 5.11
N TYR A 445 -8.54 26.29 4.96
CA TYR A 445 -8.29 25.34 6.04
C TYR A 445 -7.34 24.23 5.57
N ALA A 446 -6.65 23.61 6.52
CA ALA A 446 -5.73 22.52 6.21
C ALA A 446 -6.51 21.25 5.86
N ILE A 447 -6.34 20.78 4.63
CA ILE A 447 -6.74 19.41 4.23
C ILE A 447 -5.54 18.51 4.40
N ALA A 448 -5.79 17.25 4.78
CA ALA A 448 -4.75 16.27 4.83
C ALA A 448 -4.18 16.03 3.41
N TYR A 449 -2.95 16.49 3.19
CA TYR A 449 -2.15 16.01 2.08
C TYR A 449 -1.81 14.55 2.36
N GLU A 450 -2.07 13.68 1.41
CA GLU A 450 -1.92 12.25 1.61
C GLU A 450 -0.48 11.91 2.01
N ASN A 451 -0.36 11.09 3.05
CA ASN A 451 0.85 10.53 3.64
C ASN A 451 1.85 11.52 4.26
N ARG A 452 2.17 11.24 5.49
CA ARG A 452 3.24 11.93 6.22
C ARG A 452 4.23 10.90 6.75
N TYR A 453 5.38 10.82 6.12
CA TYR A 453 6.53 10.19 6.76
C TYR A 453 6.99 11.10 7.89
N ASP A 454 7.05 10.59 9.10
CA ASP A 454 7.63 11.28 10.25
C ASP A 454 8.49 10.32 11.08
N GLU A 455 9.43 10.88 11.81
CA GLU A 455 10.37 10.13 12.63
C GLU A 455 9.68 9.35 13.75
N ILE A 456 8.59 9.88 14.31
CA ILE A 456 7.78 9.22 15.34
C ILE A 456 7.18 7.94 14.80
N THR A 457 6.57 8.00 13.62
CA THR A 457 6.00 6.83 12.93
C THR A 457 7.06 5.78 12.68
N THR A 458 8.23 6.17 12.18
CA THR A 458 9.33 5.25 11.89
C THR A 458 9.83 4.53 13.14
N ARG A 459 10.00 5.26 14.25
CA ARG A 459 10.43 4.66 15.53
C ARG A 459 9.37 3.73 16.11
N SER A 460 8.11 4.13 16.08
CA SER A 460 6.99 3.29 16.52
C SER A 460 6.92 1.99 15.71
N LEU A 461 7.09 2.09 14.39
CA LEU A 461 7.11 0.94 13.49
C LEU A 461 8.25 -0.02 13.78
N ALA A 462 9.45 0.49 14.05
CA ALA A 462 10.60 -0.33 14.41
C ALA A 462 10.33 -1.17 15.68
N ILE A 463 9.72 -0.56 16.69
CA ILE A 463 9.35 -1.26 17.93
C ILE A 463 8.25 -2.31 17.67
N ALA A 464 7.23 -1.97 16.90
CA ALA A 464 6.16 -2.90 16.53
C ALA A 464 6.70 -4.12 15.77
N TYR A 465 7.58 -3.89 14.81
CA TYR A 465 8.23 -4.94 14.03
C TYR A 465 9.06 -5.89 14.91
N MET A 466 9.81 -5.36 15.89
CA MET A 466 10.53 -6.18 16.87
C MET A 466 9.58 -7.01 17.74
N ALA A 467 8.45 -6.44 18.15
CA ALA A 467 7.43 -7.14 18.92
C ALA A 467 6.81 -8.29 18.13
N ASP A 468 6.54 -8.08 16.84
CA ASP A 468 6.00 -9.11 15.95
C ASP A 468 6.99 -10.26 15.71
N GLN A 469 8.29 -10.00 15.85
CA GLN A 469 9.33 -11.02 15.83
C GLN A 469 9.56 -11.70 17.19
N GLY A 470 8.85 -11.32 18.25
CA GLY A 470 9.05 -11.85 19.59
C GLY A 470 10.37 -11.42 20.28
N ARG A 471 10.98 -10.32 19.82
CA ARG A 471 12.25 -9.78 20.37
C ARG A 471 12.01 -8.96 21.64
N TRP A 472 11.36 -9.56 22.63
CA TRP A 472 10.80 -8.88 23.80
C TRP A 472 11.78 -8.02 24.59
N LYS A 473 13.01 -8.49 24.82
CA LYS A 473 14.03 -7.72 25.55
C LYS A 473 14.41 -6.43 24.82
N GLU A 474 14.53 -6.51 23.50
CA GLU A 474 14.87 -5.37 22.66
C GLU A 474 13.68 -4.39 22.57
N VAL A 475 12.46 -4.92 22.48
CA VAL A 475 11.22 -4.11 22.51
C VAL A 475 11.18 -3.25 23.76
N VAL A 476 11.34 -3.84 24.96
CA VAL A 476 11.29 -3.10 26.22
C VAL A 476 12.41 -2.06 26.28
N TRP A 477 13.63 -2.46 25.91
CA TRP A 477 14.77 -1.54 25.91
C TRP A 477 14.56 -0.36 24.95
N LYS A 478 14.17 -0.62 23.72
CA LYS A 478 13.87 0.41 22.71
C LYS A 478 12.70 1.30 23.09
N PHE A 479 11.66 0.75 23.69
CA PHE A 479 10.55 1.52 24.22
C PHE A 479 11.02 2.52 25.29
N MET A 480 11.88 2.08 26.20
CA MET A 480 12.42 2.91 27.30
C MET A 480 13.38 4.01 26.83
N GLU A 481 14.06 3.80 25.68
CA GLU A 481 14.96 4.80 25.07
C GLU A 481 14.25 5.84 24.20
N ASN A 482 13.00 5.58 23.79
CA ASN A 482 12.27 6.47 22.89
C ASN A 482 11.60 7.63 23.63
N ASP A 483 11.29 8.67 22.86
CA ASP A 483 10.55 9.81 23.35
C ASP A 483 9.06 9.48 23.59
N LEU A 484 8.42 10.30 24.41
CA LEU A 484 7.03 10.13 24.81
C LEU A 484 6.03 10.00 23.63
N PRO A 485 6.12 10.81 22.54
CA PRO A 485 5.22 10.65 21.40
C PRO A 485 5.31 9.28 20.72
N ALA A 486 6.50 8.75 20.53
CA ALA A 486 6.69 7.43 19.90
C ALA A 486 6.20 6.29 20.81
N CYS A 487 6.50 6.37 22.11
CA CYS A 487 6.01 5.42 23.11
C CYS A 487 4.48 5.42 23.21
N SER A 488 3.89 6.60 23.28
CA SER A 488 2.44 6.76 23.36
C SER A 488 1.72 6.15 22.15
N ARG A 489 2.25 6.36 20.95
CA ARG A 489 1.67 5.86 19.71
C ARG A 489 1.61 4.33 19.64
N ILE A 490 2.62 3.64 20.17
CA ILE A 490 2.74 2.19 20.05
C ILE A 490 2.27 1.43 21.30
N TYR A 491 1.99 2.13 22.41
CA TYR A 491 1.76 1.51 23.71
C TYR A 491 0.66 0.46 23.73
N ASP A 492 -0.52 0.79 23.23
CA ASP A 492 -1.68 -0.14 23.21
C ASP A 492 -1.35 -1.44 22.48
N TYR A 493 -0.73 -1.32 21.30
CA TYR A 493 -0.27 -2.47 20.53
C TYR A 493 0.71 -3.34 21.31
N LEU A 494 1.74 -2.73 21.88
CA LEU A 494 2.76 -3.45 22.65
C LEU A 494 2.18 -4.13 23.89
N PHE A 495 1.29 -3.44 24.61
CA PHE A 495 0.66 -4.00 25.80
C PHE A 495 -0.11 -5.27 25.46
N ARG A 496 -0.93 -5.24 24.43
CA ARG A 496 -1.69 -6.42 23.98
C ARG A 496 -0.78 -7.55 23.50
N LYS A 497 0.28 -7.24 22.75
CA LYS A 497 1.27 -8.24 22.30
C LYS A 497 2.02 -8.89 23.46
N LEU A 498 2.51 -8.12 24.42
CA LEU A 498 3.22 -8.62 25.60
C LEU A 498 2.30 -9.49 26.46
N THR A 499 1.09 -9.03 26.74
CA THR A 499 0.14 -9.79 27.56
C THR A 499 -0.32 -11.08 26.86
N GLY A 500 -0.61 -11.02 25.56
CA GLY A 500 -0.93 -12.19 24.73
C GLY A 500 0.21 -13.22 24.68
N ALA A 501 1.45 -12.78 24.76
CA ALA A 501 2.64 -13.64 24.83
C ALA A 501 2.99 -14.10 26.29
N GLY A 502 2.16 -13.77 27.29
CA GLY A 502 2.41 -14.08 28.69
C GLY A 502 3.55 -13.26 29.35
N ARG A 503 3.94 -12.15 28.72
CA ARG A 503 5.05 -11.27 29.17
C ARG A 503 4.50 -10.17 30.09
N ILE A 504 3.88 -10.58 31.20
CA ILE A 504 3.16 -9.68 32.12
C ILE A 504 4.08 -8.67 32.79
N ASP A 505 5.29 -9.09 33.19
CA ASP A 505 6.26 -8.20 33.83
C ASP A 505 6.73 -7.09 32.89
N GLU A 506 7.01 -7.45 31.64
CA GLU A 506 7.40 -6.47 30.60
C GLU A 506 6.25 -5.52 30.26
N ALA A 507 5.01 -6.01 30.20
CA ALA A 507 3.82 -5.17 29.99
C ALA A 507 3.66 -4.17 31.15
N ARG A 508 3.93 -4.59 32.38
CA ARG A 508 3.92 -3.72 33.56
C ARG A 508 5.01 -2.66 33.45
N VAL A 509 6.25 -3.06 33.13
CA VAL A 509 7.40 -2.15 33.01
C VAL A 509 7.16 -1.04 31.98
N ILE A 510 6.67 -1.36 30.77
CA ILE A 510 6.38 -0.32 29.76
C ILE A 510 5.23 0.59 30.19
N SER A 511 4.23 0.08 30.90
CA SER A 511 3.09 0.85 31.39
C SER A 511 3.51 1.86 32.47
N GLU A 512 4.27 1.42 33.46
CA GLU A 512 4.78 2.26 34.55
C GLU A 512 5.74 3.32 34.02
N ASN A 513 6.63 2.96 33.09
CA ASN A 513 7.55 3.90 32.46
C ASN A 513 6.82 4.98 31.68
N LEU A 514 5.85 4.62 30.83
CA LEU A 514 5.07 5.59 30.07
C LEU A 514 4.26 6.51 30.98
N LEU A 515 3.65 5.96 32.03
CA LEU A 515 2.88 6.76 32.99
C LEU A 515 3.78 7.79 33.70
N SER A 516 5.00 7.38 34.13
CA SER A 516 5.99 8.29 34.73
C SER A 516 6.42 9.37 33.76
N ALA A 517 6.75 9.01 32.52
CA ALA A 517 7.14 9.96 31.48
C ALA A 517 6.05 11.01 31.19
N ILE A 518 4.77 10.60 31.13
CA ILE A 518 3.65 11.53 30.96
C ILE A 518 3.51 12.48 32.16
N GLN A 519 3.73 11.99 33.38
CA GLN A 519 3.63 12.83 34.60
C GLN A 519 4.76 13.88 34.70
N GLU A 520 5.92 13.57 34.15
CA GLU A 520 7.08 14.46 34.11
C GLU A 520 7.02 15.47 32.95
N ASP A 521 6.20 15.21 31.92
CA ASP A 521 6.06 16.08 30.76
C ASP A 521 5.19 17.33 31.09
N LYS A 522 5.68 18.50 30.72
CA LYS A 522 4.96 19.79 30.88
C LYS A 522 3.66 19.84 30.06
N LYS A 523 3.50 18.96 29.07
CA LYS A 523 2.30 18.80 28.20
C LYS A 523 1.46 17.59 28.59
N GLY A 524 1.57 17.10 29.83
CA GLY A 524 0.87 15.91 30.30
C GLY A 524 -0.66 15.93 30.09
N ASP A 525 -1.24 17.13 29.98
CA ASP A 525 -2.67 17.30 29.67
C ASP A 525 -3.06 16.79 28.27
N ASP A 526 -2.14 16.76 27.31
CA ASP A 526 -2.36 16.26 25.97
C ASP A 526 -2.52 14.71 25.92
N TYR A 527 -2.15 14.03 27.02
CA TYR A 527 -2.17 12.56 27.15
C TYR A 527 -3.22 12.03 28.14
N ARG A 528 -4.28 12.79 28.46
CA ARG A 528 -5.30 12.40 29.47
C ARG A 528 -5.95 11.05 29.17
N ASP A 529 -6.34 10.83 27.92
CA ASP A 529 -6.97 9.57 27.51
C ASP A 529 -6.00 8.39 27.62
N GLN A 530 -4.74 8.63 27.29
CA GLN A 530 -3.65 7.65 27.42
C GLN A 530 -3.43 7.27 28.89
N VAL A 531 -3.41 8.23 29.81
CA VAL A 531 -3.31 7.95 31.25
C VAL A 531 -4.47 7.09 31.73
N GLY A 532 -5.68 7.34 31.25
CA GLY A 532 -6.85 6.50 31.54
C GLY A 532 -6.65 5.07 31.07
N LEU A 533 -6.20 4.90 29.84
CA LEU A 533 -5.92 3.59 29.24
C LEU A 533 -4.81 2.83 30.02
N ILE A 534 -3.69 3.49 30.31
CA ILE A 534 -2.59 2.87 31.06
C ILE A 534 -3.04 2.39 32.44
N ARG A 535 -3.79 3.22 33.18
CA ARG A 535 -4.33 2.83 34.49
C ARG A 535 -5.29 1.67 34.41
N PHE A 536 -6.15 1.66 33.41
CA PHE A 536 -7.04 0.52 33.15
C PHE A 536 -6.23 -0.75 32.90
N TYR A 537 -5.24 -0.73 32.02
CA TYR A 537 -4.39 -1.86 31.71
C TYR A 537 -3.59 -2.36 32.91
N LEU A 538 -3.01 -1.46 33.71
CA LEU A 538 -2.32 -1.84 34.96
C LEU A 538 -3.26 -2.54 35.94
N SER A 539 -4.52 -2.11 36.03
CA SER A 539 -5.52 -2.78 36.89
C SER A 539 -5.87 -4.20 36.40
N CYS A 540 -5.74 -4.47 35.11
CA CYS A 540 -5.97 -5.79 34.53
C CYS A 540 -4.80 -6.77 34.79
N LEU A 541 -3.60 -6.27 35.10
CA LEU A 541 -2.43 -7.11 35.38
C LEU A 541 -2.39 -7.65 36.82
N GLY A 542 -3.32 -7.27 37.69
CA GLY A 542 -3.40 -7.71 39.08
C GLY A 542 -2.52 -6.93 40.02
#